data_a511bd305ffc51f219fd1d6e25f6f7a0
#
_entry.id   a511bd305ffc51f219fd1d6e25f6f7a0
#
_cell.length_a   1.000
_cell.length_b   1.000
_cell.length_c   1.000
_cell.angle_alpha   90.00
_cell.angle_beta   90.00
_cell.angle_gamma   90.00
#
_symmetry.space_group_name_H-M   'P 1'
#
loop_
_entity.id
_entity.type
_entity.pdbx_description
1 polymer ?
#
loop_
_entity_poly.entity_id
_entity_poly.type
_entity_poly.pdbx_seq_one_letter_code
_entity_poly.pdbx_strand_id
1 'polypeptide(L)'
;MEKMNITNQEHDEFVKTHPNGDLLQLTKWAETKRLTGWYSKRVAVGENGKIKGVGQLLFKKVPKLPFTLCYVSRGFVADYNDRDVLRALLNETKKIAKEEKAYAIKIDPDVEVEHGTEALKNLRMLGFKHKGFKEGLSKDYIQPRMTMITPIDKTDDEIIQNFERRNRSKVRLALKRGTKVEHSNREGLKTFAKLMQITGERDGFLTRDISYFENIYDSLHEDGDAELFLVKLEPQQVLDETNKDLEAQEAEKAKLEAKSEARPNDKKTANKLNDVKNKISKTTELKEDLERLNQEHPEGVYLSGALLMFAGKKSYYLYGASSNDYRDFLPNHHMQYEMMKYARDHGATTYDFGGTDNNPSKDSEHYGLWAFKRVWGTYLSEKIGEFDYVLNQPLYQLIEQVKPRLTKAKIKLSRKLKRK
;
A
#
# COMPACT_ATOMS: atom_id res chain seq x y z
N MET A 1 28.12 19.34 13.89
CA MET A 1 26.97 19.30 12.95
C MET A 1 26.60 20.71 12.55
N GLU A 2 26.56 21.01 11.28
CA GLU A 2 26.21 22.30 10.69
C GLU A 2 24.98 22.16 9.78
N LYS A 3 24.25 23.28 9.60
CA LYS A 3 23.18 23.35 8.61
C LYS A 3 23.78 23.25 7.22
N MET A 4 23.18 22.44 6.36
CA MET A 4 23.55 22.32 4.96
C MET A 4 22.48 22.94 4.05
N ASN A 5 22.91 23.59 2.98
CA ASN A 5 22.03 23.99 1.89
C ASN A 5 22.20 22.97 0.76
N ILE A 6 21.18 22.19 0.51
CA ILE A 6 21.18 21.12 -0.48
C ILE A 6 20.06 21.32 -1.51
N THR A 7 20.26 20.81 -2.71
CA THR A 7 19.28 20.77 -3.79
C THR A 7 18.16 19.75 -3.49
N ASN A 8 17.09 19.76 -4.29
CA ASN A 8 16.06 18.73 -4.25
C ASN A 8 16.66 17.35 -4.56
N GLN A 9 17.51 17.29 -5.56
CA GLN A 9 18.16 16.06 -6.00
C GLN A 9 19.04 15.46 -4.90
N GLU A 10 19.90 16.25 -4.25
CA GLU A 10 20.74 15.78 -3.14
C GLU A 10 19.91 15.29 -1.95
N HIS A 11 18.78 15.97 -1.67
CA HIS A 11 17.83 15.52 -0.65
C HIS A 11 17.23 14.16 -1.00
N ASP A 12 16.67 14.03 -2.20
CA ASP A 12 15.98 12.80 -2.62
C ASP A 12 16.95 11.63 -2.78
N GLU A 13 18.19 11.87 -3.24
CA GLU A 13 19.24 10.86 -3.29
C GLU A 13 19.61 10.36 -1.88
N PHE A 14 19.75 11.27 -0.91
CA PHE A 14 19.99 10.89 0.49
C PHE A 14 18.80 10.06 1.04
N VAL A 15 17.56 10.48 0.78
CA VAL A 15 16.36 9.73 1.18
C VAL A 15 16.35 8.33 0.55
N LYS A 16 16.61 8.22 -0.75
CA LYS A 16 16.58 6.93 -1.47
C LYS A 16 17.67 5.95 -1.04
N THR A 17 18.80 6.45 -0.54
CA THR A 17 19.95 5.61 -0.15
C THR A 17 20.03 5.31 1.35
N HIS A 18 19.33 6.07 2.19
CA HIS A 18 19.39 5.91 3.64
C HIS A 18 18.41 4.79 4.11
N PRO A 19 18.80 3.91 5.07
CA PRO A 19 17.94 2.82 5.58
C PRO A 19 16.57 3.30 6.09
N ASN A 20 16.53 4.47 6.76
CA ASN A 20 15.29 5.09 7.26
C ASN A 20 14.62 6.01 6.23
N GLY A 21 15.05 5.97 4.97
CA GLY A 21 14.40 6.72 3.90
C GLY A 21 13.01 6.18 3.61
N ASP A 22 12.10 7.07 3.23
CA ASP A 22 10.70 6.74 2.96
C ASP A 22 10.13 7.63 1.84
N LEU A 23 9.19 7.09 1.07
CA LEU A 23 8.45 7.81 0.02
C LEU A 23 7.92 9.17 0.52
N LEU A 24 7.45 9.24 1.76
CA LEU A 24 6.84 10.43 2.33
C LEU A 24 7.84 11.55 2.61
N GLN A 25 9.14 11.27 2.49
CA GLN A 25 10.22 12.23 2.63
C GLN A 25 10.76 12.77 1.29
N LEU A 26 10.30 12.22 0.15
CA LEU A 26 10.69 12.73 -1.17
C LEU A 26 10.10 14.13 -1.43
N THR A 27 10.86 14.96 -2.11
CA THR A 27 10.46 16.35 -2.42
C THR A 27 9.22 16.43 -3.30
N LYS A 28 9.15 15.61 -4.35
CA LYS A 28 7.99 15.52 -5.24
C LYS A 28 6.75 14.95 -4.53
N TRP A 29 6.91 14.01 -3.58
CA TRP A 29 5.80 13.57 -2.74
C TRP A 29 5.20 14.73 -1.93
N ALA A 30 6.04 15.58 -1.34
CA ALA A 30 5.55 16.73 -0.59
C ALA A 30 4.75 17.71 -1.45
N GLU A 31 5.09 17.83 -2.74
CA GLU A 31 4.35 18.66 -3.69
C GLU A 31 2.94 18.13 -3.93
N THR A 32 2.75 16.79 -3.96
CA THR A 32 1.42 16.20 -4.10
C THR A 32 0.46 16.61 -2.98
N LYS A 33 0.98 17.01 -1.82
CA LYS A 33 0.17 17.40 -0.66
C LYS A 33 -0.40 18.82 -0.75
N ARG A 34 0.04 19.63 -1.72
CA ARG A 34 -0.49 20.99 -1.94
C ARG A 34 -2.00 20.99 -2.20
N LEU A 35 -2.52 19.99 -2.94
CA LEU A 35 -3.96 19.83 -3.17
C LEU A 35 -4.78 19.67 -1.87
N THR A 36 -4.16 19.20 -0.82
CA THR A 36 -4.81 19.00 0.49
C THR A 36 -4.47 20.09 1.50
N GLY A 37 -3.91 21.21 1.03
CA GLY A 37 -3.64 22.42 1.81
C GLY A 37 -2.38 22.33 2.68
N TRP A 38 -1.43 21.44 2.33
CA TRP A 38 -0.11 21.41 2.91
C TRP A 38 0.89 22.15 2.01
N TYR A 39 1.93 22.71 2.61
CA TYR A 39 3.12 23.21 1.92
C TYR A 39 4.36 22.74 2.67
N SER A 40 5.52 22.81 2.03
CA SER A 40 6.73 22.18 2.57
C SER A 40 7.91 23.12 2.68
N LYS A 41 8.79 22.82 3.64
CA LYS A 41 10.14 23.33 3.82
C LYS A 41 11.07 22.15 4.04
N ARG A 42 12.38 22.35 4.00
CA ARG A 42 13.35 21.27 4.23
C ARG A 42 14.42 21.68 5.21
N VAL A 43 15.00 20.69 5.86
CA VAL A 43 16.20 20.81 6.66
C VAL A 43 17.21 19.78 6.21
N ALA A 44 18.48 20.13 6.27
CA ALA A 44 19.59 19.23 6.12
C ALA A 44 20.70 19.63 7.09
N VAL A 45 21.34 18.62 7.66
CA VAL A 45 22.52 18.81 8.53
C VAL A 45 23.63 17.84 8.12
N GLY A 46 24.86 18.26 8.35
CA GLY A 46 26.01 17.47 8.01
C GLY A 46 27.27 17.88 8.76
N GLU A 47 28.34 17.24 8.38
CA GLU A 47 29.68 17.49 8.93
C GLU A 47 30.71 17.25 7.85
N ASN A 48 31.72 18.17 7.76
CA ASN A 48 32.78 18.07 6.76
C ASN A 48 32.24 17.92 5.31
N GLY A 49 31.17 18.65 4.96
CA GLY A 49 30.55 18.61 3.64
C GLY A 49 29.71 17.35 3.34
N LYS A 50 29.58 16.44 4.28
CA LYS A 50 28.76 15.22 4.11
C LYS A 50 27.43 15.35 4.83
N ILE A 51 26.32 15.07 4.12
CA ILE A 51 24.98 15.02 4.70
C ILE A 51 24.93 13.87 5.74
N LYS A 52 24.39 14.16 6.92
CA LYS A 52 24.16 13.20 8.01
C LYS A 52 22.68 12.99 8.32
N GLY A 53 21.86 13.95 7.90
CA GLY A 53 20.42 13.81 8.07
C GLY A 53 19.66 14.90 7.33
N VAL A 54 18.46 14.54 6.88
CA VAL A 54 17.53 15.45 6.20
C VAL A 54 16.11 15.31 6.78
N GLY A 55 15.27 16.29 6.47
CA GLY A 55 13.86 16.22 6.81
C GLY A 55 13.00 17.08 5.89
N GLN A 56 11.95 16.48 5.37
CA GLN A 56 10.86 17.14 4.64
C GLN A 56 9.81 17.57 5.65
N LEU A 57 9.65 18.88 5.84
CA LEU A 57 8.75 19.47 6.80
C LEU A 57 7.46 19.88 6.11
N LEU A 58 6.35 19.25 6.43
CA LEU A 58 5.04 19.61 5.93
C LEU A 58 4.33 20.54 6.91
N PHE A 59 3.82 21.67 6.41
CA PHE A 59 3.06 22.64 7.21
C PHE A 59 1.62 22.70 6.78
N LYS A 60 0.70 22.68 7.74
CA LYS A 60 -0.73 22.87 7.52
C LYS A 60 -1.29 23.95 8.42
N LYS A 61 -2.01 24.92 7.84
CA LYS A 61 -2.71 25.96 8.61
C LYS A 61 -3.78 25.38 9.52
N VAL A 62 -3.83 25.84 10.75
CA VAL A 62 -4.92 25.54 11.67
C VAL A 62 -6.14 26.38 11.27
N PRO A 63 -7.30 25.76 11.00
CA PRO A 63 -8.47 26.50 10.57
C PRO A 63 -8.86 27.62 11.56
N LYS A 64 -9.05 28.84 11.04
CA LYS A 64 -9.44 30.05 11.79
C LYS A 64 -8.39 30.58 12.78
N LEU A 65 -7.16 30.08 12.77
CA LEU A 65 -6.08 30.54 13.64
C LEU A 65 -4.82 30.87 12.81
N PRO A 66 -4.03 31.87 13.22
CA PRO A 66 -2.80 32.25 12.51
C PRO A 66 -1.62 31.34 12.87
N PHE A 67 -1.86 30.04 13.00
CA PHE A 67 -0.88 29.04 13.39
C PHE A 67 -0.85 27.88 12.42
N THR A 68 0.23 27.10 12.47
CA THR A 68 0.40 25.89 11.66
C THR A 68 0.71 24.67 12.53
N LEU A 69 0.57 23.49 11.96
CA LEU A 69 1.19 22.24 12.42
C LEU A 69 2.39 21.99 11.52
N CYS A 70 3.54 21.67 12.10
CA CYS A 70 4.69 21.10 11.39
C CYS A 70 4.64 19.58 11.51
N TYR A 71 4.64 18.86 10.39
CA TYR A 71 4.65 17.40 10.38
C TYR A 71 5.81 16.89 9.52
N VAL A 72 6.65 16.04 10.09
CA VAL A 72 7.74 15.35 9.43
C VAL A 72 7.32 13.89 9.25
N SER A 73 6.75 13.60 8.09
CA SER A 73 6.20 12.27 7.78
C SER A 73 7.28 11.21 7.81
N ARG A 74 7.04 10.11 8.53
CA ARG A 74 8.05 9.06 8.78
C ARG A 74 9.33 9.56 9.45
N GLY A 75 9.28 10.75 10.09
CA GLY A 75 10.38 11.34 10.84
C GLY A 75 11.48 11.94 9.95
N PHE A 76 12.58 12.29 10.57
CA PHE A 76 13.79 12.66 9.86
C PHE A 76 14.44 11.44 9.22
N VAL A 77 15.03 11.59 8.06
CA VAL A 77 15.89 10.58 7.46
C VAL A 77 17.28 10.74 8.04
N ALA A 78 17.59 9.95 9.05
CA ALA A 78 18.83 10.03 9.83
C ALA A 78 19.03 8.74 10.66
N ASP A 79 20.24 8.53 11.18
CA ASP A 79 20.46 7.53 12.23
C ASP A 79 19.89 8.02 13.56
N TYR A 80 18.83 7.36 14.04
CA TYR A 80 18.17 7.69 15.31
C TYR A 80 18.98 7.31 16.56
N ASN A 81 20.09 6.59 16.40
CA ASN A 81 21.05 6.33 17.45
C ASN A 81 22.04 7.50 17.61
N ASP A 82 22.21 8.32 16.58
CA ASP A 82 23.04 9.54 16.64
C ASP A 82 22.22 10.75 17.15
N ARG A 83 22.29 10.96 18.47
CA ARG A 83 21.57 12.06 19.13
C ARG A 83 22.03 13.44 18.69
N ASP A 84 23.29 13.60 18.28
CA ASP A 84 23.80 14.90 17.88
C ASP A 84 23.29 15.31 16.50
N VAL A 85 23.14 14.37 15.58
CA VAL A 85 22.43 14.57 14.31
C VAL A 85 20.98 14.94 14.56
N LEU A 86 20.26 14.17 15.40
CA LEU A 86 18.85 14.45 15.72
C LEU A 86 18.68 15.81 16.39
N ARG A 87 19.60 16.19 17.29
CA ARG A 87 19.60 17.51 17.94
C ARG A 87 19.77 18.64 16.92
N ALA A 88 20.70 18.49 15.99
CA ALA A 88 20.94 19.45 14.94
C ALA A 88 19.72 19.61 14.03
N LEU A 89 19.13 18.50 13.55
CA LEU A 89 17.90 18.51 12.76
C LEU A 89 16.74 19.19 13.50
N LEU A 90 16.54 18.84 14.77
CA LEU A 90 15.51 19.46 15.60
C LEU A 90 15.73 20.97 15.76
N ASN A 91 16.96 21.41 16.00
CA ASN A 91 17.27 22.82 16.18
C ASN A 91 16.97 23.63 14.91
N GLU A 92 17.36 23.14 13.73
CA GLU A 92 17.05 23.81 12.46
C GLU A 92 15.54 23.75 12.17
N THR A 93 14.88 22.61 12.43
CA THR A 93 13.41 22.49 12.30
C THR A 93 12.69 23.49 13.21
N LYS A 94 13.15 23.69 14.46
CA LYS A 94 12.56 24.68 15.39
C LYS A 94 12.65 26.11 14.88
N LYS A 95 13.74 26.50 14.22
CA LYS A 95 13.88 27.83 13.60
C LYS A 95 12.79 28.03 12.54
N ILE A 96 12.69 27.09 11.59
CA ILE A 96 11.68 27.14 10.52
C ILE A 96 10.28 27.07 11.11
N ALA A 97 10.01 26.15 12.05
CA ALA A 97 8.71 25.99 12.67
C ALA A 97 8.26 27.26 13.42
N LYS A 98 9.19 28.02 14.00
CA LYS A 98 8.91 29.31 14.64
C LYS A 98 8.53 30.39 13.62
N GLU A 99 9.24 30.47 12.51
CA GLU A 99 8.93 31.39 11.39
C GLU A 99 7.54 31.09 10.83
N GLU A 100 7.18 29.80 10.66
CA GLU A 100 5.88 29.32 10.18
C GLU A 100 4.80 29.31 11.26
N LYS A 101 5.07 29.82 12.46
CA LYS A 101 4.17 29.87 13.61
C LYS A 101 3.57 28.50 13.97
N ALA A 102 4.38 27.43 13.88
CA ALA A 102 3.92 26.09 14.23
C ALA A 102 3.70 25.98 15.75
N TYR A 103 2.58 25.36 16.15
CA TYR A 103 2.31 25.10 17.57
C TYR A 103 2.97 23.82 18.08
N ALA A 104 3.29 22.90 17.17
CA ALA A 104 4.00 21.66 17.46
C ALA A 104 4.76 21.16 16.22
N ILE A 105 5.80 20.36 16.46
CA ILE A 105 6.44 19.50 15.47
C ILE A 105 6.04 18.07 15.77
N LYS A 106 5.38 17.42 14.82
CA LYS A 106 4.94 16.02 14.90
C LYS A 106 5.84 15.18 14.01
N ILE A 107 6.29 14.02 14.52
CA ILE A 107 7.08 13.04 13.78
C ILE A 107 6.55 11.63 14.05
N ASP A 108 6.73 10.72 13.11
CA ASP A 108 6.41 9.28 13.22
C ASP A 108 7.51 8.43 12.56
N PRO A 109 8.69 8.32 13.19
CA PRO A 109 9.88 7.76 12.57
C PRO A 109 9.70 6.37 11.99
N ASP A 110 10.32 6.13 10.81
CA ASP A 110 10.41 4.80 10.20
C ASP A 110 11.48 3.95 10.90
N VAL A 111 11.29 3.74 12.19
CA VAL A 111 12.15 2.94 13.07
C VAL A 111 11.31 1.85 13.71
N GLU A 112 11.72 0.60 13.57
CA GLU A 112 11.02 -0.54 14.14
C GLU A 112 11.25 -0.63 15.66
N VAL A 113 10.21 -1.10 16.39
CA VAL A 113 10.25 -1.23 17.85
C VAL A 113 11.40 -2.14 18.30
N GLU A 114 11.67 -3.21 17.55
CA GLU A 114 12.73 -4.18 17.84
C GLU A 114 14.11 -3.51 17.94
N HIS A 115 14.36 -2.51 17.11
CA HIS A 115 15.64 -1.76 17.06
C HIS A 115 15.51 -0.34 17.61
N GLY A 116 14.36 0.02 18.19
CA GLY A 116 14.00 1.39 18.54
C GLY A 116 14.38 1.88 19.93
N THR A 117 15.02 1.07 20.77
CA THR A 117 15.27 1.43 22.20
C THR A 117 16.08 2.72 22.34
N GLU A 118 17.21 2.85 21.64
CA GLU A 118 18.05 4.07 21.71
C GLU A 118 17.37 5.25 21.03
N ALA A 119 16.67 5.02 19.92
CA ALA A 119 15.85 6.05 19.24
C ALA A 119 14.78 6.64 20.18
N LEU A 120 14.05 5.81 20.92
CA LEU A 120 13.04 6.21 21.91
C LEU A 120 13.69 7.07 23.01
N LYS A 121 14.84 6.65 23.52
CA LYS A 121 15.60 7.38 24.54
C LYS A 121 16.08 8.74 24.02
N ASN A 122 16.70 8.76 22.84
CA ASN A 122 17.22 9.98 22.24
C ASN A 122 16.11 11.01 21.96
N LEU A 123 14.98 10.58 21.42
CA LEU A 123 13.82 11.45 21.18
C LEU A 123 13.26 12.04 22.48
N ARG A 124 13.15 11.24 23.55
CA ARG A 124 12.71 11.72 24.87
C ARG A 124 13.68 12.73 25.46
N MET A 125 14.98 12.45 25.38
CA MET A 125 16.03 13.37 25.86
C MET A 125 16.06 14.71 25.08
N LEU A 126 15.63 14.69 23.81
CA LEU A 126 15.48 15.91 23.00
C LEU A 126 14.16 16.65 23.28
N GLY A 127 13.29 16.13 24.14
CA GLY A 127 12.05 16.78 24.56
C GLY A 127 10.81 16.39 23.76
N PHE A 128 10.90 15.38 22.91
CA PHE A 128 9.71 14.82 22.25
C PHE A 128 8.83 14.03 23.22
N LYS A 129 7.52 14.19 23.11
CA LYS A 129 6.51 13.47 23.87
C LYS A 129 5.98 12.32 23.04
N HIS A 130 6.23 11.09 23.45
CA HIS A 130 5.72 9.88 22.80
C HIS A 130 4.20 9.78 22.98
N LYS A 131 3.46 9.44 21.92
CA LYS A 131 1.98 9.31 21.93
C LYS A 131 1.49 7.94 22.43
N GLY A 132 2.42 7.05 22.80
CA GLY A 132 2.14 5.68 23.23
C GLY A 132 2.05 4.69 22.07
N PHE A 133 2.06 3.41 22.40
CA PHE A 133 1.85 2.33 21.45
C PHE A 133 0.36 2.01 21.39
N LYS A 134 -0.37 2.62 20.45
CA LYS A 134 -1.77 2.28 20.22
C LYS A 134 -1.86 1.11 19.27
N GLU A 135 -2.79 0.22 19.54
CA GLU A 135 -3.07 -0.93 18.69
C GLU A 135 -3.97 -0.54 17.51
N GLY A 136 -3.88 -1.32 16.45
CA GLY A 136 -4.73 -1.24 15.30
C GLY A 136 -4.45 -0.08 14.35
N LEU A 137 -5.35 0.08 13.38
CA LEU A 137 -5.43 1.22 12.47
C LEU A 137 -6.08 2.40 13.19
N SER A 138 -5.36 2.95 14.18
CA SER A 138 -5.88 4.01 15.02
C SER A 138 -6.06 5.31 14.22
N LYS A 139 -7.27 5.87 14.26
CA LYS A 139 -7.58 7.21 13.71
C LYS A 139 -6.86 8.36 14.46
N ASP A 140 -6.19 8.04 15.57
CA ASP A 140 -5.44 9.00 16.38
C ASP A 140 -4.01 9.20 15.89
N TYR A 141 -3.51 8.38 14.94
CA TYR A 141 -2.23 8.54 14.25
C TYR A 141 -2.42 9.07 12.83
N ILE A 142 -1.44 9.83 12.33
CA ILE A 142 -1.47 10.33 10.95
C ILE A 142 -1.13 9.20 9.98
N GLN A 143 -0.15 8.35 10.34
CA GLN A 143 0.26 7.18 9.56
C GLN A 143 0.04 5.88 10.34
N PRO A 144 -0.20 4.76 9.67
CA PRO A 144 -0.22 3.46 10.32
C PRO A 144 1.11 3.17 11.02
N ARG A 145 1.04 2.75 12.29
CA ARG A 145 2.21 2.33 13.07
C ARG A 145 2.70 0.95 12.67
N MET A 146 1.80 0.11 12.22
CA MET A 146 2.08 -1.26 11.79
C MET A 146 1.83 -1.39 10.29
N THR A 147 2.79 -1.97 9.56
CA THR A 147 2.64 -2.31 8.14
C THR A 147 3.05 -3.76 7.90
N MET A 148 2.61 -4.35 6.79
CA MET A 148 2.97 -5.71 6.41
C MET A 148 3.87 -5.67 5.18
N ILE A 149 5.09 -6.21 5.34
CA ILE A 149 6.17 -6.10 4.35
C ILE A 149 6.60 -7.49 3.88
N THR A 150 6.72 -7.68 2.57
CA THR A 150 7.29 -8.89 1.94
C THR A 150 8.71 -8.60 1.48
N PRO A 151 9.72 -9.39 1.89
CA PRO A 151 11.05 -9.36 1.28
C PRO A 151 10.96 -9.92 -0.16
N ILE A 152 11.45 -9.14 -1.14
CA ILE A 152 11.37 -9.48 -2.57
C ILE A 152 12.74 -9.56 -3.28
N ASP A 153 13.85 -9.41 -2.58
CA ASP A 153 15.21 -9.60 -3.05
C ASP A 153 15.54 -11.09 -3.28
N LYS A 154 14.71 -11.77 -4.08
CA LYS A 154 14.65 -13.21 -4.27
C LYS A 154 14.35 -13.54 -5.71
N THR A 155 14.63 -14.79 -6.11
CA THR A 155 14.18 -15.32 -7.40
C THR A 155 12.65 -15.44 -7.46
N ASP A 156 12.11 -15.55 -8.67
CA ASP A 156 10.66 -15.71 -8.89
C ASP A 156 10.06 -16.88 -8.11
N ASP A 157 10.76 -18.02 -8.12
CA ASP A 157 10.32 -19.20 -7.39
C ASP A 157 10.38 -19.01 -5.88
N GLU A 158 11.42 -18.35 -5.35
CA GLU A 158 11.56 -18.07 -3.93
C GLU A 158 10.49 -17.08 -3.44
N ILE A 159 10.13 -16.07 -4.23
CA ILE A 159 9.03 -15.17 -3.94
C ILE A 159 7.73 -15.97 -3.77
N ILE A 160 7.41 -16.86 -4.74
CA ILE A 160 6.21 -17.71 -4.64
C ILE A 160 6.31 -18.67 -3.44
N GLN A 161 7.47 -19.26 -3.18
CA GLN A 161 7.64 -20.19 -2.05
C GLN A 161 7.48 -19.51 -0.68
N ASN A 162 7.76 -18.22 -0.59
CA ASN A 162 7.55 -17.44 0.62
C ASN A 162 6.07 -17.20 0.97
N PHE A 163 5.15 -17.31 -0.01
CA PHE A 163 3.72 -17.13 0.23
C PHE A 163 3.11 -18.31 1.03
N GLU A 164 2.01 -18.07 1.73
CA GLU A 164 1.24 -19.16 2.34
C GLU A 164 0.80 -20.19 1.30
N ARG A 165 0.75 -21.48 1.69
CA ARG A 165 0.48 -22.62 0.78
C ARG A 165 -0.74 -22.40 -0.13
N ARG A 166 -1.86 -21.94 0.44
CA ARG A 166 -3.08 -21.67 -0.35
C ARG A 166 -2.90 -20.53 -1.33
N ASN A 167 -2.15 -19.50 -0.94
CA ASN A 167 -1.89 -18.35 -1.80
C ASN A 167 -0.96 -18.71 -2.95
N ARG A 168 0.07 -19.55 -2.72
CA ARG A 168 0.92 -20.10 -3.79
C ARG A 168 0.11 -20.77 -4.88
N SER A 169 -0.86 -21.61 -4.49
CA SER A 169 -1.74 -22.31 -5.43
C SER A 169 -2.60 -21.32 -6.22
N LYS A 170 -3.12 -20.27 -5.57
CA LYS A 170 -3.91 -19.23 -6.24
C LYS A 170 -3.08 -18.41 -7.21
N VAL A 171 -1.85 -18.02 -6.85
CA VAL A 171 -0.95 -17.29 -7.76
C VAL A 171 -0.64 -18.14 -9.00
N ARG A 172 -0.24 -19.40 -8.81
CA ARG A 172 0.02 -20.31 -9.95
C ARG A 172 -1.21 -20.54 -10.84
N LEU A 173 -2.39 -20.53 -10.25
CA LEU A 173 -3.64 -20.63 -11.00
C LEU A 173 -3.94 -19.33 -11.74
N ALA A 174 -3.74 -18.16 -11.10
CA ALA A 174 -3.96 -16.84 -11.70
C ALA A 174 -3.13 -16.64 -12.97
N LEU A 175 -1.85 -17.07 -12.93
CA LEU A 175 -0.93 -17.01 -14.07
C LEU A 175 -1.38 -17.83 -15.30
N LYS A 176 -2.35 -18.75 -15.11
CA LYS A 176 -2.88 -19.63 -16.17
C LYS A 176 -4.31 -19.28 -16.58
N ARG A 177 -4.91 -18.24 -15.97
CA ARG A 177 -6.34 -17.91 -16.20
C ARG A 177 -6.58 -16.81 -17.23
N GLY A 178 -5.56 -16.47 -18.05
CA GLY A 178 -5.73 -15.61 -19.21
C GLY A 178 -5.93 -14.12 -18.89
N THR A 179 -5.70 -13.67 -17.64
CA THR A 179 -5.59 -12.23 -17.36
C THR A 179 -4.21 -11.73 -17.77
N LYS A 180 -4.12 -10.47 -18.20
CA LYS A 180 -2.86 -9.76 -18.47
C LYS A 180 -2.65 -8.65 -17.46
N VAL A 181 -1.44 -8.53 -16.94
CA VAL A 181 -1.02 -7.39 -16.12
C VAL A 181 -0.31 -6.41 -17.05
N GLU A 182 -0.88 -5.24 -17.19
CA GLU A 182 -0.36 -4.16 -18.02
C GLU A 182 0.36 -3.14 -17.14
N HIS A 183 1.61 -2.81 -17.47
CA HIS A 183 2.24 -1.59 -17.00
C HIS A 183 1.64 -0.44 -17.79
N SER A 184 0.77 0.33 -17.15
CA SER A 184 -0.10 1.30 -17.81
C SER A 184 0.47 2.72 -17.70
N ASN A 185 -0.07 3.61 -18.51
CA ASN A 185 0.34 5.00 -18.57
C ASN A 185 -0.72 5.93 -17.90
N ARG A 186 -0.52 7.23 -18.04
CA ARG A 186 -1.41 8.27 -17.50
C ARG A 186 -2.89 8.11 -17.91
N GLU A 187 -3.15 7.64 -19.15
CA GLU A 187 -4.53 7.44 -19.62
C GLU A 187 -5.26 6.34 -18.83
N GLY A 188 -4.54 5.33 -18.38
CA GLY A 188 -5.07 4.26 -17.54
C GLY A 188 -5.58 4.72 -16.18
N LEU A 189 -5.21 5.92 -15.71
CA LEU A 189 -5.73 6.49 -14.47
C LEU A 189 -7.25 6.65 -14.46
N LYS A 190 -7.87 6.85 -15.63
CA LYS A 190 -9.34 6.92 -15.77
C LYS A 190 -9.97 5.59 -15.39
N THR A 191 -9.39 4.50 -15.88
CA THR A 191 -9.82 3.13 -15.54
C THR A 191 -9.56 2.82 -14.07
N PHE A 192 -8.37 3.17 -13.58
CA PHE A 192 -8.02 2.99 -12.18
C PHE A 192 -8.99 3.73 -11.24
N ALA A 193 -9.32 4.99 -11.53
CA ALA A 193 -10.26 5.77 -10.73
C ALA A 193 -11.67 5.15 -10.68
N LYS A 194 -12.15 4.58 -11.80
CA LYS A 194 -13.43 3.82 -11.83
C LYS A 194 -13.36 2.57 -10.93
N LEU A 195 -12.28 1.80 -11.02
CA LEU A 195 -12.07 0.63 -10.16
C LEU A 195 -11.96 1.03 -8.67
N MET A 196 -11.32 2.17 -8.38
CA MET A 196 -11.25 2.72 -7.02
C MET A 196 -12.64 3.08 -6.49
N GLN A 197 -13.51 3.66 -7.33
CA GLN A 197 -14.89 3.97 -6.93
C GLN A 197 -15.65 2.68 -6.58
N ILE A 198 -15.61 1.65 -7.44
CA ILE A 198 -16.24 0.34 -7.19
C ILE A 198 -15.73 -0.27 -5.86
N THR A 199 -14.40 -0.18 -5.64
CA THR A 199 -13.77 -0.69 -4.42
C THR A 199 -14.25 0.08 -3.18
N GLY A 200 -14.33 1.41 -3.27
CA GLY A 200 -14.79 2.26 -2.16
C GLY A 200 -16.25 2.02 -1.79
N GLU A 201 -17.12 1.85 -2.78
CA GLU A 201 -18.54 1.52 -2.58
C GLU A 201 -18.69 0.15 -1.91
N ARG A 202 -17.96 -0.86 -2.38
CA ARG A 202 -17.96 -2.20 -1.79
C ARG A 202 -17.46 -2.22 -0.35
N ASP A 203 -16.34 -1.56 -0.08
CA ASP A 203 -15.61 -1.65 1.19
C ASP A 203 -15.98 -0.52 2.16
N GLY A 204 -16.90 0.38 1.77
CA GLY A 204 -17.49 1.41 2.64
C GLY A 204 -16.57 2.58 2.99
N PHE A 205 -15.64 2.95 2.12
CA PHE A 205 -14.76 4.10 2.33
C PHE A 205 -14.88 5.16 1.22
N LEU A 206 -14.58 6.41 1.56
CA LEU A 206 -14.55 7.50 0.59
C LEU A 206 -13.26 7.42 -0.24
N THR A 207 -13.43 7.32 -1.54
CA THR A 207 -12.32 7.33 -2.49
C THR A 207 -11.87 8.76 -2.79
N ARG A 208 -10.68 8.87 -3.37
CA ARG A 208 -10.19 10.11 -3.98
C ARG A 208 -10.71 10.21 -5.40
N ASP A 209 -10.83 11.43 -5.89
CA ASP A 209 -11.14 11.69 -7.29
C ASP A 209 -9.91 11.43 -8.19
N ILE A 210 -10.14 11.42 -9.50
CA ILE A 210 -9.09 11.16 -10.48
C ILE A 210 -7.95 12.18 -10.39
N SER A 211 -8.24 13.44 -10.12
CA SER A 211 -7.23 14.50 -10.06
C SER A 211 -6.20 14.27 -8.98
N TYR A 212 -6.59 13.59 -7.90
CA TYR A 212 -5.66 13.21 -6.85
C TYR A 212 -4.65 12.15 -7.33
N PHE A 213 -5.10 11.15 -8.09
CA PHE A 213 -4.23 10.11 -8.65
C PHE A 213 -3.35 10.66 -9.78
N GLU A 214 -3.91 11.52 -10.63
CA GLU A 214 -3.17 12.24 -11.67
C GLU A 214 -2.04 13.07 -11.05
N ASN A 215 -2.32 13.83 -9.99
CA ASN A 215 -1.30 14.63 -9.32
C ASN A 215 -0.17 13.78 -8.72
N ILE A 216 -0.46 12.61 -8.17
CA ILE A 216 0.58 11.68 -7.68
C ILE A 216 1.40 11.16 -8.85
N TYR A 217 0.74 10.66 -9.89
CA TYR A 217 1.39 10.08 -11.05
C TYR A 217 2.26 11.11 -11.77
N ASP A 218 1.69 12.28 -12.12
CA ASP A 218 2.39 13.36 -12.83
C ASP A 218 3.60 13.88 -12.03
N SER A 219 3.53 13.88 -10.70
CA SER A 219 4.65 14.35 -9.86
C SER A 219 5.79 13.34 -9.74
N LEU A 220 5.53 12.03 -9.81
CA LEU A 220 6.49 11.00 -9.37
C LEU A 220 6.88 10.00 -10.48
N HIS A 221 6.05 9.84 -11.52
CA HIS A 221 6.29 8.85 -12.57
C HIS A 221 7.56 9.14 -13.39
N GLU A 222 7.82 10.40 -13.71
CA GLU A 222 9.01 10.78 -14.49
C GLU A 222 10.33 10.35 -13.84
N ASP A 223 10.37 10.33 -12.50
CA ASP A 223 11.54 9.89 -11.72
C ASP A 223 11.53 8.36 -11.45
N GLY A 224 10.54 7.62 -11.97
CA GLY A 224 10.37 6.20 -11.70
C GLY A 224 9.85 5.89 -10.27
N ASP A 225 9.36 6.90 -9.54
CA ASP A 225 8.90 6.74 -8.16
C ASP A 225 7.39 6.40 -8.06
N ALA A 226 6.66 6.35 -9.20
CA ALA A 226 5.25 5.95 -9.28
C ALA A 226 4.93 5.21 -10.57
N GLU A 227 4.31 4.02 -10.47
CA GLU A 227 3.93 3.20 -11.58
C GLU A 227 2.47 2.73 -11.47
N LEU A 228 1.76 2.70 -12.60
CA LEU A 228 0.38 2.25 -12.68
C LEU A 228 0.32 0.85 -13.30
N PHE A 229 -0.31 -0.07 -12.59
CA PHE A 229 -0.60 -1.41 -13.10
C PHE A 229 -2.11 -1.58 -13.24
N LEU A 230 -2.53 -2.18 -14.35
CA LEU A 230 -3.90 -2.60 -14.61
C LEU A 230 -3.94 -4.07 -14.99
N VAL A 231 -4.99 -4.77 -14.60
CA VAL A 231 -5.22 -6.16 -14.99
C VAL A 231 -6.42 -6.23 -15.91
N LYS A 232 -6.20 -6.71 -17.11
CA LYS A 232 -7.19 -6.86 -18.16
C LYS A 232 -7.50 -8.34 -18.40
N LEU A 233 -8.77 -8.64 -18.61
CA LEU A 233 -9.24 -9.90 -19.15
C LEU A 233 -9.65 -9.66 -20.61
N GLU A 234 -9.02 -10.39 -21.54
CA GLU A 234 -9.34 -10.37 -22.97
C GLU A 234 -10.15 -11.63 -23.29
N PRO A 235 -11.50 -11.53 -23.40
CA PRO A 235 -12.38 -12.71 -23.47
C PRO A 235 -12.06 -13.61 -24.65
N GLN A 236 -11.77 -13.06 -25.82
CA GLN A 236 -11.51 -13.86 -27.02
C GLN A 236 -10.27 -14.76 -26.84
N GLN A 237 -9.19 -14.24 -26.27
CA GLN A 237 -7.99 -15.05 -26.03
C GLN A 237 -8.27 -16.20 -25.06
N VAL A 238 -9.03 -15.93 -24.00
CA VAL A 238 -9.38 -16.95 -23.01
C VAL A 238 -10.36 -17.97 -23.58
N LEU A 239 -11.27 -17.55 -24.47
CA LEU A 239 -12.15 -18.46 -25.23
C LEU A 239 -11.36 -19.43 -26.09
N ASP A 240 -10.36 -18.96 -26.81
CA ASP A 240 -9.53 -19.80 -27.66
C ASP A 240 -8.77 -20.85 -26.85
N GLU A 241 -8.27 -20.52 -25.68
CA GLU A 241 -7.62 -21.44 -24.74
C GLU A 241 -8.66 -22.42 -24.14
N THR A 242 -9.83 -21.92 -23.73
CA THR A 242 -10.92 -22.73 -23.16
C THR A 242 -11.44 -23.75 -24.16
N ASN A 243 -11.56 -23.38 -25.44
CA ASN A 243 -11.96 -24.31 -26.50
C ASN A 243 -10.94 -25.46 -26.69
N LYS A 244 -9.63 -25.14 -26.67
CA LYS A 244 -8.57 -26.18 -26.74
C LYS A 244 -8.60 -27.11 -25.53
N ASP A 245 -8.85 -26.56 -24.33
CA ASP A 245 -8.98 -27.37 -23.13
C ASP A 245 -10.21 -28.28 -23.19
N LEU A 246 -11.34 -27.79 -23.72
CA LEU A 246 -12.57 -28.56 -23.89
C LEU A 246 -12.36 -29.71 -24.88
N GLU A 247 -11.71 -29.47 -26.02
CA GLU A 247 -11.36 -30.51 -26.99
C GLU A 247 -10.46 -31.60 -26.37
N ALA A 248 -9.46 -31.22 -25.61
CA ALA A 248 -8.58 -32.17 -24.90
C ALA A 248 -9.33 -32.99 -23.83
N GLN A 249 -10.23 -32.37 -23.09
CA GLN A 249 -11.05 -33.03 -22.06
C GLN A 249 -12.05 -34.01 -22.71
N GLU A 250 -12.70 -33.67 -23.83
CA GLU A 250 -13.60 -34.57 -24.56
C GLU A 250 -12.83 -35.77 -25.16
N ALA A 251 -11.63 -35.54 -25.67
CA ALA A 251 -10.77 -36.64 -26.15
C ALA A 251 -10.35 -37.59 -25.00
N GLU A 252 -10.05 -37.04 -23.80
CA GLU A 252 -9.75 -37.84 -22.61
C GLU A 252 -10.99 -38.63 -22.14
N LYS A 253 -12.18 -38.03 -22.15
CA LYS A 253 -13.44 -38.66 -21.81
C LYS A 253 -13.70 -39.86 -22.73
N ALA A 254 -13.59 -39.69 -24.05
CA ALA A 254 -13.79 -40.76 -25.01
C ALA A 254 -12.86 -41.96 -24.77
N LYS A 255 -11.58 -41.70 -24.45
CA LYS A 255 -10.61 -42.76 -24.09
C LYS A 255 -10.97 -43.48 -22.80
N LEU A 256 -11.48 -42.76 -21.81
CA LEU A 256 -11.91 -43.36 -20.53
C LEU A 256 -13.23 -44.13 -20.66
N GLU A 257 -14.15 -43.67 -21.50
CA GLU A 257 -15.40 -44.40 -21.82
C GLU A 257 -15.10 -45.73 -22.50
N ALA A 258 -14.28 -45.74 -23.55
CA ALA A 258 -13.85 -46.99 -24.21
C ALA A 258 -13.13 -47.94 -23.23
N LYS A 259 -12.33 -47.44 -22.32
CA LYS A 259 -11.65 -48.25 -21.30
C LYS A 259 -12.63 -48.77 -20.23
N SER A 260 -13.64 -48.01 -19.86
CA SER A 260 -14.68 -48.40 -18.91
C SER A 260 -15.58 -49.49 -19.48
N GLU A 261 -15.91 -49.43 -20.78
CA GLU A 261 -16.64 -50.46 -21.49
C GLU A 261 -15.88 -51.79 -21.53
N ALA A 262 -14.55 -51.71 -21.79
CA ALA A 262 -13.67 -52.87 -21.78
C ALA A 262 -13.48 -53.50 -20.38
N ARG A 263 -13.68 -52.71 -19.32
CA ARG A 263 -13.48 -53.13 -17.92
C ARG A 263 -14.55 -52.53 -17.00
N PRO A 264 -15.82 -53.06 -17.00
CA PRO A 264 -16.96 -52.45 -16.31
C PRO A 264 -16.80 -52.31 -14.78
N ASN A 265 -15.97 -53.16 -14.16
CA ASN A 265 -15.78 -53.19 -12.71
C ASN A 265 -14.55 -52.38 -12.23
N ASP A 266 -13.87 -51.66 -13.12
CA ASP A 266 -12.70 -50.81 -12.76
C ASP A 266 -13.16 -49.48 -12.13
N LYS A 267 -13.33 -49.48 -10.80
CA LYS A 267 -13.72 -48.30 -10.01
C LYS A 267 -12.79 -47.09 -10.23
N LYS A 268 -11.50 -47.35 -10.50
CA LYS A 268 -10.50 -46.25 -10.73
C LYS A 268 -10.78 -45.57 -12.07
N THR A 269 -11.11 -46.30 -13.12
CA THR A 269 -11.49 -45.70 -14.40
C THR A 269 -12.84 -44.99 -14.31
N ALA A 270 -13.83 -45.56 -13.60
CA ALA A 270 -15.11 -44.90 -13.36
C ALA A 270 -15.00 -43.58 -12.61
N ASN A 271 -14.16 -43.51 -11.55
CA ASN A 271 -13.90 -42.27 -10.83
C ASN A 271 -13.24 -41.22 -11.70
N LYS A 272 -12.22 -41.59 -12.49
CA LYS A 272 -11.58 -40.69 -13.43
C LYS A 272 -12.52 -40.13 -14.50
N LEU A 273 -13.39 -41.00 -15.03
CA LEU A 273 -14.41 -40.59 -16.00
C LEU A 273 -15.37 -39.56 -15.40
N ASN A 274 -15.80 -39.78 -14.16
CA ASN A 274 -16.63 -38.80 -13.45
C ASN A 274 -15.91 -37.47 -13.22
N ASP A 275 -14.66 -37.52 -12.83
CA ASP A 275 -13.81 -36.29 -12.65
C ASP A 275 -13.68 -35.50 -13.96
N VAL A 276 -13.47 -36.20 -15.11
CA VAL A 276 -13.38 -35.55 -16.42
C VAL A 276 -14.74 -34.97 -16.83
N LYS A 277 -15.86 -35.69 -16.62
CA LYS A 277 -17.20 -35.15 -16.89
C LYS A 277 -17.48 -33.88 -16.08
N ASN A 278 -17.10 -33.86 -14.81
CA ASN A 278 -17.22 -32.65 -13.97
C ASN A 278 -16.34 -31.49 -14.44
N LYS A 279 -15.14 -31.77 -14.97
CA LYS A 279 -14.29 -30.75 -15.57
C LYS A 279 -14.91 -30.16 -16.82
N ILE A 280 -15.44 -31.02 -17.72
CA ILE A 280 -16.12 -30.58 -18.96
C ILE A 280 -17.28 -29.65 -18.63
N SER A 281 -18.14 -30.03 -17.69
CA SER A 281 -19.27 -29.15 -17.27
C SER A 281 -18.79 -27.77 -16.87
N LYS A 282 -17.79 -27.67 -16.00
CA LYS A 282 -17.23 -26.39 -15.56
C LYS A 282 -16.56 -25.61 -16.68
N THR A 283 -15.89 -26.29 -17.60
CA THR A 283 -15.24 -25.64 -18.74
C THR A 283 -16.27 -25.12 -19.74
N THR A 284 -17.38 -25.84 -19.92
CA THR A 284 -18.52 -25.40 -20.75
C THR A 284 -19.20 -24.15 -20.15
N GLU A 285 -19.49 -24.17 -18.84
CA GLU A 285 -20.05 -23.01 -18.15
C GLU A 285 -19.15 -21.77 -18.30
N LEU A 286 -17.83 -21.96 -18.12
CA LEU A 286 -16.85 -20.86 -18.31
C LEU A 286 -16.86 -20.35 -19.76
N LYS A 287 -16.95 -21.24 -20.76
CA LYS A 287 -17.03 -20.87 -22.17
C LYS A 287 -18.26 -20.00 -22.44
N GLU A 288 -19.45 -20.41 -21.96
CA GLU A 288 -20.68 -19.64 -22.12
C GLU A 288 -20.60 -18.24 -21.49
N ASP A 289 -20.00 -18.13 -20.31
CA ASP A 289 -19.76 -16.85 -19.65
C ASP A 289 -18.79 -15.95 -20.44
N LEU A 290 -17.72 -16.53 -21.00
CA LEU A 290 -16.77 -15.82 -21.82
C LEU A 290 -17.33 -15.40 -23.17
N GLU A 291 -18.20 -16.21 -23.80
CA GLU A 291 -18.88 -15.86 -25.05
C GLU A 291 -19.80 -14.64 -24.83
N ARG A 292 -20.56 -14.59 -23.73
CA ARG A 292 -21.35 -13.41 -23.38
C ARG A 292 -20.47 -12.21 -23.14
N LEU A 293 -19.40 -12.36 -22.35
CA LEU A 293 -18.47 -11.27 -22.07
C LEU A 293 -17.83 -10.72 -23.34
N ASN A 294 -17.45 -11.62 -24.27
CA ASN A 294 -16.84 -11.21 -25.54
C ASN A 294 -17.81 -10.46 -26.47
N GLN A 295 -19.11 -10.78 -26.40
CA GLN A 295 -20.15 -10.03 -27.10
C GLN A 295 -20.37 -8.64 -26.52
N GLU A 296 -20.36 -8.52 -25.20
CA GLU A 296 -20.58 -7.26 -24.50
C GLU A 296 -19.33 -6.38 -24.47
N HIS A 297 -18.15 -6.98 -24.38
CA HIS A 297 -16.86 -6.32 -24.21
C HIS A 297 -15.77 -6.95 -25.08
N PRO A 298 -15.84 -6.85 -26.42
CA PRO A 298 -14.85 -7.43 -27.31
C PRO A 298 -13.44 -6.86 -27.12
N GLU A 299 -13.35 -5.61 -26.60
CA GLU A 299 -12.10 -4.94 -26.24
C GLU A 299 -11.50 -5.44 -24.90
N GLY A 300 -12.26 -6.27 -24.18
CA GLY A 300 -11.90 -6.77 -22.85
C GLY A 300 -12.30 -5.85 -21.71
N VAL A 301 -12.13 -6.36 -20.47
CA VAL A 301 -12.52 -5.67 -19.24
C VAL A 301 -11.36 -5.57 -18.27
N TYR A 302 -11.26 -4.43 -17.58
CA TYR A 302 -10.29 -4.22 -16.51
C TYR A 302 -10.84 -4.69 -15.18
N LEU A 303 -10.14 -5.61 -14.52
CA LEU A 303 -10.59 -6.29 -13.31
C LEU A 303 -9.92 -5.79 -12.04
N SER A 304 -8.70 -5.29 -12.13
CA SER A 304 -8.00 -4.67 -10.99
C SER A 304 -6.94 -3.68 -11.46
N GLY A 305 -6.44 -2.89 -10.52
CA GLY A 305 -5.37 -1.94 -10.78
C GLY A 305 -4.72 -1.47 -9.48
N ALA A 306 -3.50 -0.95 -9.60
CA ALA A 306 -2.75 -0.45 -8.46
C ALA A 306 -1.78 0.66 -8.86
N LEU A 307 -1.55 1.59 -7.93
CA LEU A 307 -0.40 2.48 -7.94
C LEU A 307 0.68 1.91 -7.04
N LEU A 308 1.79 1.52 -7.65
CA LEU A 308 3.00 1.07 -7.02
C LEU A 308 3.98 2.24 -6.93
N MET A 309 4.53 2.47 -5.75
CA MET A 309 5.42 3.59 -5.48
C MET A 309 6.79 3.10 -5.05
N PHE A 310 7.82 3.97 -5.21
CA PHE A 310 9.20 3.62 -4.88
C PHE A 310 9.89 4.73 -4.06
N ALA A 311 10.79 4.29 -3.19
CA ALA A 311 11.79 5.15 -2.57
C ALA A 311 13.05 4.31 -2.29
N GLY A 312 14.03 4.39 -3.18
CA GLY A 312 15.25 3.59 -3.12
C GLY A 312 14.95 2.09 -3.15
N LYS A 313 15.34 1.38 -2.08
CA LYS A 313 15.12 -0.08 -1.96
C LYS A 313 13.75 -0.48 -1.47
N LYS A 314 12.84 0.45 -1.26
CA LYS A 314 11.48 0.20 -0.77
C LYS A 314 10.45 0.42 -1.86
N SER A 315 9.51 -0.51 -2.02
CA SER A 315 8.32 -0.34 -2.85
C SER A 315 7.06 -0.41 -2.00
N TYR A 316 6.00 0.30 -2.43
CA TYR A 316 4.78 0.48 -1.66
C TYR A 316 3.55 0.22 -2.53
N TYR A 317 2.74 -0.77 -2.17
CA TYR A 317 1.39 -0.94 -2.70
C TYR A 317 0.48 0.11 -2.07
N LEU A 318 0.53 1.32 -2.63
CA LEU A 318 -0.07 2.48 -1.98
C LEU A 318 -1.58 2.55 -2.17
N TYR A 319 -2.05 2.29 -3.39
CA TYR A 319 -3.47 2.24 -3.75
C TYR A 319 -3.73 1.02 -4.60
N GLY A 320 -4.78 0.29 -4.26
CA GLY A 320 -5.23 -0.86 -5.02
C GLY A 320 -6.74 -0.89 -5.15
N ALA A 321 -7.20 -1.33 -6.30
CA ALA A 321 -8.60 -1.38 -6.67
C ALA A 321 -8.95 -2.68 -7.40
N SER A 322 -10.20 -3.12 -7.29
CA SER A 322 -10.68 -4.29 -8.02
C SER A 322 -12.17 -4.22 -8.32
N SER A 323 -12.57 -4.78 -9.47
CA SER A 323 -13.95 -5.05 -9.81
C SER A 323 -14.58 -6.06 -8.83
N ASN A 324 -15.90 -6.07 -8.81
CA ASN A 324 -16.68 -7.12 -8.15
C ASN A 324 -16.88 -8.35 -9.05
N ASP A 325 -16.71 -8.18 -10.37
CA ASP A 325 -16.97 -9.19 -11.38
C ASP A 325 -15.72 -10.01 -11.68
N TYR A 326 -15.91 -11.21 -12.18
CA TYR A 326 -14.86 -12.11 -12.68
C TYR A 326 -13.72 -12.39 -11.68
N ARG A 327 -14.04 -12.39 -10.38
CA ARG A 327 -13.05 -12.58 -9.28
C ARG A 327 -12.39 -13.95 -9.32
N ASP A 328 -13.03 -14.93 -9.95
CA ASP A 328 -12.51 -16.29 -10.12
C ASP A 328 -11.29 -16.35 -11.05
N PHE A 329 -11.08 -15.33 -11.88
CA PHE A 329 -9.83 -15.16 -12.65
C PHE A 329 -8.65 -14.75 -11.78
N LEU A 330 -8.87 -14.46 -10.48
CA LEU A 330 -7.83 -14.11 -9.50
C LEU A 330 -6.95 -12.91 -9.91
N PRO A 331 -7.52 -11.82 -10.47
CA PRO A 331 -6.75 -10.72 -11.03
C PRO A 331 -5.78 -10.08 -10.02
N ASN A 332 -6.20 -9.95 -8.75
CA ASN A 332 -5.33 -9.40 -7.70
C ASN A 332 -4.14 -10.31 -7.39
N HIS A 333 -4.27 -11.64 -7.53
CA HIS A 333 -3.16 -12.56 -7.29
C HIS A 333 -2.12 -12.46 -8.42
N HIS A 334 -2.58 -12.31 -9.65
CA HIS A 334 -1.70 -12.06 -10.80
C HIS A 334 -0.99 -10.72 -10.65
N MET A 335 -1.75 -9.64 -10.41
CA MET A 335 -1.22 -8.29 -10.25
C MET A 335 -0.16 -8.18 -9.15
N GLN A 336 -0.44 -8.69 -7.94
CA GLN A 336 0.49 -8.60 -6.82
C GLN A 336 1.82 -9.30 -7.13
N TYR A 337 1.76 -10.47 -7.75
CA TYR A 337 2.96 -11.20 -8.11
C TYR A 337 3.79 -10.47 -9.16
N GLU A 338 3.18 -9.98 -10.24
CA GLU A 338 3.87 -9.24 -11.28
C GLU A 338 4.44 -7.90 -10.77
N MET A 339 3.72 -7.20 -9.88
CA MET A 339 4.25 -5.98 -9.25
C MET A 339 5.43 -6.26 -8.33
N MET A 340 5.46 -7.39 -7.60
CA MET A 340 6.62 -7.76 -6.79
C MET A 340 7.85 -8.04 -7.64
N LYS A 341 7.68 -8.75 -8.78
CA LYS A 341 8.75 -8.97 -9.75
C LYS A 341 9.25 -7.65 -10.32
N TYR A 342 8.33 -6.82 -10.80
CA TYR A 342 8.66 -5.51 -11.33
C TYR A 342 9.44 -4.67 -10.29
N ALA A 343 8.98 -4.63 -9.05
CA ALA A 343 9.64 -3.88 -7.98
C ALA A 343 11.06 -4.38 -7.71
N ARG A 344 11.26 -5.70 -7.63
CA ARG A 344 12.58 -6.33 -7.50
C ARG A 344 13.50 -5.96 -8.66
N ASP A 345 13.01 -6.09 -9.88
CA ASP A 345 13.78 -5.83 -11.10
C ASP A 345 14.17 -4.34 -11.22
N HIS A 346 13.44 -3.45 -10.51
CA HIS A 346 13.74 -2.02 -10.34
C HIS A 346 14.56 -1.73 -9.07
N GLY A 347 15.14 -2.75 -8.44
CA GLY A 347 16.10 -2.61 -7.35
C GLY A 347 15.49 -2.52 -5.95
N ALA A 348 14.17 -2.69 -5.81
CA ALA A 348 13.55 -2.77 -4.49
C ALA A 348 13.84 -4.14 -3.82
N THR A 349 14.09 -4.12 -2.52
CA THR A 349 14.30 -5.33 -1.71
C THR A 349 13.09 -5.68 -0.87
N THR A 350 12.18 -4.72 -0.69
CA THR A 350 10.97 -4.88 0.11
C THR A 350 9.73 -4.34 -0.62
N TYR A 351 8.60 -5.03 -0.38
CA TYR A 351 7.29 -4.65 -0.89
C TYR A 351 6.33 -4.45 0.29
N ASP A 352 5.96 -3.19 0.55
CA ASP A 352 5.09 -2.82 1.68
C ASP A 352 3.62 -2.78 1.23
N PHE A 353 2.81 -3.65 1.83
CA PHE A 353 1.36 -3.67 1.64
C PHE A 353 0.61 -2.58 2.42
N GLY A 354 1.33 -1.75 3.18
CA GLY A 354 0.75 -0.68 4.00
C GLY A 354 0.11 -1.16 5.30
N GLY A 355 -0.65 -0.26 5.90
CA GLY A 355 -1.15 -0.37 7.27
C GLY A 355 -1.99 -1.61 7.56
N THR A 356 -1.81 -2.13 8.79
CA THR A 356 -2.61 -3.22 9.37
C THR A 356 -2.87 -2.96 10.84
N ASP A 357 -3.90 -3.61 11.40
CA ASP A 357 -4.15 -3.61 12.84
C ASP A 357 -3.58 -4.86 13.55
N ASN A 358 -2.94 -5.75 12.81
CA ASN A 358 -2.42 -7.02 13.31
C ASN A 358 -3.41 -7.82 14.18
N ASN A 359 -4.71 -7.70 13.90
CA ASN A 359 -5.74 -8.40 14.64
C ASN A 359 -6.25 -9.62 13.85
N PRO A 360 -5.92 -10.86 14.25
CA PRO A 360 -6.33 -12.07 13.55
C PRO A 360 -7.80 -12.47 13.84
N SER A 361 -8.51 -11.77 14.71
CA SER A 361 -9.91 -12.07 15.02
C SER A 361 -10.81 -11.81 13.81
N LYS A 362 -11.65 -12.78 13.48
CA LYS A 362 -12.66 -12.62 12.41
C LYS A 362 -13.70 -11.53 12.71
N ASP A 363 -13.85 -11.16 13.96
CA ASP A 363 -14.76 -10.10 14.42
C ASP A 363 -14.14 -8.70 14.31
N SER A 364 -12.85 -8.59 13.95
CA SER A 364 -12.20 -7.30 13.72
C SER A 364 -12.75 -6.61 12.48
N GLU A 365 -13.03 -5.31 12.58
CA GLU A 365 -13.44 -4.45 11.46
C GLU A 365 -12.46 -4.55 10.26
N HIS A 366 -11.16 -4.79 10.55
CA HIS A 366 -10.09 -4.83 9.55
C HIS A 366 -9.56 -6.24 9.25
N TYR A 367 -10.28 -7.30 9.69
CA TYR A 367 -9.85 -8.69 9.46
C TYR A 367 -9.59 -9.00 7.99
N GLY A 368 -10.47 -8.56 7.08
CA GLY A 368 -10.30 -8.79 5.64
C GLY A 368 -9.01 -8.22 5.08
N LEU A 369 -8.63 -7.02 5.52
CA LEU A 369 -7.38 -6.35 5.15
C LEU A 369 -6.15 -7.11 5.67
N TRP A 370 -6.17 -7.50 6.93
CA TRP A 370 -5.11 -8.32 7.53
C TRP A 370 -4.99 -9.68 6.84
N ALA A 371 -6.12 -10.39 6.62
CA ALA A 371 -6.13 -11.69 5.98
C ALA A 371 -5.63 -11.65 4.52
N PHE A 372 -5.91 -10.56 3.80
CA PHE A 372 -5.38 -10.35 2.46
C PHE A 372 -3.86 -10.16 2.47
N LYS A 373 -3.32 -9.37 3.41
CA LYS A 373 -1.90 -9.02 3.42
C LYS A 373 -1.00 -10.15 3.92
N ARG A 374 -1.42 -10.90 4.96
CA ARG A 374 -0.59 -11.91 5.60
C ARG A 374 -0.17 -13.06 4.69
N VAL A 375 -0.98 -13.38 3.68
CA VAL A 375 -0.76 -14.57 2.83
C VAL A 375 0.40 -14.44 1.82
N TRP A 376 0.96 -13.23 1.70
CA TRP A 376 2.03 -12.88 0.75
C TRP A 376 3.44 -13.06 1.33
N GLY A 377 3.60 -13.85 2.39
CA GLY A 377 4.90 -14.04 3.04
C GLY A 377 5.39 -12.79 3.76
N THR A 378 4.46 -12.00 4.27
CA THR A 378 4.75 -10.75 4.98
C THR A 378 5.22 -11.00 6.40
N TYR A 379 6.10 -10.12 6.87
CA TYR A 379 6.32 -9.90 8.29
C TYR A 379 5.64 -8.59 8.75
N LEU A 380 5.38 -8.50 10.05
CA LEU A 380 4.83 -7.29 10.65
C LEU A 380 5.98 -6.33 10.96
N SER A 381 5.97 -5.15 10.34
CA SER A 381 6.85 -4.04 10.69
C SER A 381 6.11 -3.12 11.65
N GLU A 382 6.52 -3.12 12.90
CA GLU A 382 5.93 -2.33 13.96
C GLU A 382 6.84 -1.14 14.30
N LYS A 383 6.40 0.08 14.01
CA LYS A 383 7.18 1.31 14.22
C LYS A 383 7.07 1.82 15.65
N ILE A 384 8.08 2.58 16.10
CA ILE A 384 8.12 3.20 17.44
C ILE A 384 7.01 4.23 17.68
N GLY A 385 6.24 4.59 16.66
CA GLY A 385 5.05 5.41 16.76
C GLY A 385 5.29 6.91 16.60
N GLU A 386 4.31 7.69 17.06
CA GLU A 386 4.23 9.14 16.86
C GLU A 386 4.75 9.90 18.09
N PHE A 387 5.44 11.03 17.81
CA PHE A 387 5.99 11.90 18.83
C PHE A 387 5.64 13.36 18.51
N ASP A 388 5.38 14.14 19.57
CA ASP A 388 5.12 15.56 19.48
C ASP A 388 6.21 16.36 20.22
N TYR A 389 6.81 17.33 19.54
CA TYR A 389 7.59 18.40 20.17
C TYR A 389 6.73 19.65 20.25
N VAL A 390 6.38 20.06 21.48
CA VAL A 390 5.43 21.16 21.71
C VAL A 390 6.15 22.50 21.69
N LEU A 391 5.73 23.39 20.78
CA LEU A 391 6.26 24.74 20.65
C LEU A 391 5.38 25.80 21.37
N ASN A 392 4.07 25.59 21.38
CA ASN A 392 3.08 26.45 22.04
C ASN A 392 2.16 25.58 22.89
N GLN A 393 2.46 25.51 24.20
CA GLN A 393 1.74 24.61 25.12
C GLN A 393 0.23 24.91 25.26
N PRO A 394 -0.23 26.16 25.43
CA PRO A 394 -1.67 26.44 25.49
C PRO A 394 -2.42 26.05 24.23
N LEU A 395 -1.85 26.37 23.06
CA LEU A 395 -2.46 26.05 21.78
C LEU A 395 -2.46 24.53 21.49
N TYR A 396 -1.39 23.84 21.85
CA TYR A 396 -1.31 22.39 21.76
C TYR A 396 -2.40 21.72 22.60
N GLN A 397 -2.59 22.14 23.85
CA GLN A 397 -3.66 21.61 24.70
C GLN A 397 -5.04 21.86 24.10
N LEU A 398 -5.29 23.06 23.58
CA LEU A 398 -6.55 23.42 22.95
C LEU A 398 -6.84 22.52 21.72
N ILE A 399 -5.89 22.37 20.82
CA ILE A 399 -6.07 21.67 19.54
C ILE A 399 -6.08 20.15 19.73
N GLU A 400 -5.09 19.61 20.43
CA GLU A 400 -4.87 18.16 20.52
C GLU A 400 -5.68 17.48 21.63
N GLN A 401 -6.09 18.19 22.65
CA GLN A 401 -6.79 17.62 23.81
C GLN A 401 -8.22 18.10 23.97
N VAL A 402 -8.47 19.40 23.92
CA VAL A 402 -9.81 19.96 24.19
C VAL A 402 -10.73 19.80 22.98
N LYS A 403 -10.30 20.22 21.79
CA LYS A 403 -11.10 20.18 20.57
C LYS A 403 -11.60 18.77 20.20
N PRO A 404 -10.78 17.71 20.24
CA PRO A 404 -11.26 16.34 20.00
C PRO A 404 -12.30 15.88 21.02
N ARG A 405 -12.12 16.23 22.31
CA ARG A 405 -13.09 15.88 23.37
C ARG A 405 -14.44 16.54 23.14
N LEU A 406 -14.46 17.83 22.77
CA LEU A 406 -15.68 18.58 22.45
C LEU A 406 -16.38 18.00 21.21
N THR A 407 -15.63 17.62 20.19
CA THR A 407 -16.18 16.99 18.98
C THR A 407 -16.83 15.65 19.30
N LYS A 408 -16.14 14.78 20.08
CA LYS A 408 -16.72 13.51 20.54
C LYS A 408 -17.98 13.71 21.40
N ALA A 409 -17.99 14.71 22.28
CA ALA A 409 -19.16 15.04 23.11
C ALA A 409 -20.35 15.51 22.25
N LYS A 410 -20.11 16.38 21.24
CA LYS A 410 -21.16 16.83 20.31
C LYS A 410 -21.75 15.67 19.50
N ILE A 411 -20.92 14.77 18.98
CA ILE A 411 -21.37 13.58 18.22
C ILE A 411 -22.20 12.66 19.13
N LYS A 412 -21.79 12.46 20.39
CA LYS A 412 -22.54 11.64 21.35
C LYS A 412 -23.89 12.24 21.67
N LEU A 413 -23.96 13.57 21.82
CA LEU A 413 -25.20 14.30 22.09
C LEU A 413 -26.16 14.25 20.88
N SER A 414 -25.66 14.48 19.66
CA SER A 414 -26.47 14.43 18.44
C SER A 414 -27.05 13.03 18.18
N ARG A 415 -26.29 11.95 18.50
CA ARG A 415 -26.79 10.58 18.41
C ARG A 415 -27.88 10.27 19.46
N LYS A 416 -27.77 10.86 20.66
CA LYS A 416 -28.84 10.72 21.67
C LYS A 416 -30.13 11.45 21.27
N LEU A 417 -30.00 12.63 20.65
CA LEU A 417 -31.16 13.40 20.17
C LEU A 417 -31.87 12.78 18.98
N LYS A 418 -31.14 12.02 18.13
CA LYS A 418 -31.74 11.28 17.00
C LYS A 418 -32.37 9.94 17.39
N ARG A 419 -32.18 9.47 18.63
CA ARG A 419 -32.78 8.23 19.18
C ARG A 419 -34.00 8.50 20.06
N LYS A 420 -34.37 9.76 20.27
CA LYS A 420 -35.64 10.20 20.80
C LYS A 420 -36.54 10.69 19.66
#